data_e8ab2477458824573b5d926693ef9734
#
_entry.id   e8ab2477458824573b5d926693ef9734
#
_cell.length_a   1.000
_cell.length_b   1.000
_cell.length_c   1.000
_cell.angle_alpha   90.00
_cell.angle_beta   90.00
_cell.angle_gamma   90.00
#
_symmetry.space_group_name_H-M   'P 1'
#
loop_
_entity.id
_entity.type
_entity.pdbx_description
1 polymer ?
#
loop_
_entity_poly.entity_id
_entity_poly.type
_entity_poly.pdbx_seq_one_letter_code
_entity_poly.pdbx_strand_id
1 'polypeptide(L)'
;MERTWRIGEVAERTGLTRRTLRHYDDLGLLVPSERSWGDYRLYTEADLLRLLQIQNLKALGLSLAEVAAALADPDLDAGATLRSHLGHLEEQIAAEQQLAERLRRLAGASERSWDDVLDAIAATGRLAHSDPTVRLRTALQASGSTPELLNALASEHDPAVQEVLIWSLARQPDATTAALARLDDAGPDLRCLLVRLIGKTRDPASVPALLPLLADPEPRVVVGSVRALAGIGAPAAAPALVALLGNPDVPEADLLDAVVATGTAAIEPLAIAATSTGPGVRAVATEALGRLRVDSSTEHGGRIRTVLTQRLADSAAEVRIAALLALGERGVDRPTIEAALGDPALAPLARRLLDPHVT
;
A
#
# COMPACT_ATOMS: atom_id res chain seq x y z
N MET A 1 -48.52 -49.31 -14.82
CA MET A 1 -48.49 -48.87 -13.41
C MET A 1 -47.07 -48.32 -13.13
N GLU A 2 -46.95 -47.06 -12.83
CA GLU A 2 -45.67 -46.49 -12.42
C GLU A 2 -45.23 -47.14 -11.10
N ARG A 3 -43.95 -47.41 -10.98
CA ARG A 3 -43.39 -48.05 -9.79
C ARG A 3 -43.28 -46.99 -8.67
N THR A 4 -43.91 -47.26 -7.54
CA THR A 4 -43.88 -46.36 -6.39
C THR A 4 -43.17 -47.01 -5.21
N TRP A 5 -42.55 -46.19 -4.33
CA TRP A 5 -41.80 -46.63 -3.16
C TRP A 5 -42.35 -45.95 -1.90
N ARG A 6 -42.40 -46.71 -0.81
CA ARG A 6 -42.71 -46.15 0.51
C ARG A 6 -41.53 -45.40 1.09
N ILE A 7 -41.79 -44.43 1.99
CA ILE A 7 -40.76 -43.60 2.65
C ILE A 7 -39.63 -44.45 3.27
N GLY A 8 -39.90 -45.63 3.79
CA GLY A 8 -38.87 -46.53 4.34
C GLY A 8 -37.92 -47.07 3.28
N GLU A 9 -38.44 -47.43 2.12
CA GLU A 9 -37.67 -47.95 0.98
C GLU A 9 -36.80 -46.86 0.35
N VAL A 10 -37.35 -45.63 0.28
CA VAL A 10 -36.59 -44.43 -0.17
C VAL A 10 -35.47 -44.14 0.79
N ALA A 11 -35.74 -44.20 2.11
CA ALA A 11 -34.72 -43.94 3.13
C ALA A 11 -33.55 -44.93 3.05
N GLU A 12 -33.84 -46.24 2.90
CA GLU A 12 -32.79 -47.26 2.75
C GLU A 12 -31.96 -47.10 1.48
N ARG A 13 -32.59 -46.76 0.34
CA ARG A 13 -31.90 -46.58 -0.96
C ARG A 13 -31.04 -45.38 -1.06
N THR A 14 -31.43 -44.31 -0.37
CA THR A 14 -30.75 -42.99 -0.47
C THR A 14 -29.84 -42.69 0.70
N GLY A 15 -29.83 -43.55 1.75
CA GLY A 15 -29.06 -43.29 2.97
C GLY A 15 -29.61 -42.16 3.84
N LEU A 16 -30.78 -41.63 3.52
CA LEU A 16 -31.44 -40.58 4.27
C LEU A 16 -32.32 -41.15 5.39
N THR A 17 -32.55 -40.36 6.44
CA THR A 17 -33.51 -40.72 7.47
C THR A 17 -34.96 -40.44 7.03
N ARG A 18 -35.94 -41.22 7.52
CA ARG A 18 -37.36 -40.91 7.33
C ARG A 18 -37.73 -39.53 7.82
N ARG A 19 -37.01 -39.02 8.84
CA ARG A 19 -37.18 -37.64 9.39
C ARG A 19 -36.76 -36.61 8.37
N THR A 20 -35.63 -36.80 7.70
CA THR A 20 -35.12 -35.89 6.65
C THR A 20 -36.10 -35.82 5.46
N LEU A 21 -36.64 -36.99 5.02
CA LEU A 21 -37.62 -37.03 3.93
C LEU A 21 -38.94 -36.33 4.29
N ARG A 22 -39.41 -36.46 5.52
CA ARG A 22 -40.57 -35.68 6.02
C ARG A 22 -40.29 -34.20 6.06
N HIS A 23 -39.08 -33.81 6.51
CA HIS A 23 -38.70 -32.42 6.53
C HIS A 23 -38.62 -31.77 5.13
N TYR A 24 -38.18 -32.53 4.13
CA TYR A 24 -38.21 -32.08 2.75
C TYR A 24 -39.65 -31.95 2.19
N ASP A 25 -40.58 -32.81 2.60
CA ASP A 25 -42.00 -32.68 2.30
C ASP A 25 -42.61 -31.44 2.99
N ASP A 26 -42.33 -31.25 4.27
CA ASP A 26 -42.80 -30.09 5.04
C ASP A 26 -42.31 -28.73 4.47
N LEU A 27 -41.12 -28.73 3.87
CA LEU A 27 -40.56 -27.57 3.17
C LEU A 27 -41.03 -27.43 1.70
N GLY A 28 -41.82 -28.36 1.19
CA GLY A 28 -42.24 -28.39 -0.22
C GLY A 28 -41.10 -28.70 -1.20
N LEU A 29 -39.91 -29.11 -0.72
CA LEU A 29 -38.76 -29.48 -1.55
C LEU A 29 -38.99 -30.81 -2.29
N LEU A 30 -39.55 -31.79 -1.60
CA LEU A 30 -39.85 -33.12 -2.10
C LEU A 30 -41.26 -33.54 -1.63
N VAL A 31 -42.28 -33.16 -2.36
CA VAL A 31 -43.67 -33.54 -2.07
C VAL A 31 -43.95 -34.88 -2.76
N PRO A 32 -44.35 -35.92 -2.02
CA PRO A 32 -44.67 -37.21 -2.62
C PRO A 32 -45.82 -37.09 -3.63
N SER A 33 -45.61 -37.57 -4.83
CA SER A 33 -46.57 -37.42 -5.94
C SER A 33 -47.84 -38.25 -5.71
N GLU A 34 -47.81 -39.30 -4.87
CA GLU A 34 -48.96 -40.16 -4.58
C GLU A 34 -49.12 -40.47 -3.09
N ARG A 35 -50.34 -40.76 -2.69
CA ARG A 35 -50.68 -41.30 -1.37
C ARG A 35 -51.49 -42.59 -1.51
N SER A 36 -51.19 -43.58 -0.68
CA SER A 36 -51.94 -44.82 -0.65
C SER A 36 -53.32 -44.64 0.00
N TRP A 37 -54.22 -45.62 -0.16
CA TRP A 37 -55.55 -45.68 0.50
C TRP A 37 -55.48 -45.51 2.03
N GLY A 38 -54.33 -45.73 2.66
CA GLY A 38 -54.08 -45.51 4.08
C GLY A 38 -53.29 -44.25 4.40
N ASP A 39 -53.28 -43.24 3.50
CA ASP A 39 -52.55 -41.96 3.61
C ASP A 39 -51.02 -42.10 3.79
N TYR A 40 -50.45 -43.23 3.34
CA TYR A 40 -49.00 -43.40 3.33
C TYR A 40 -48.36 -42.69 2.12
N ARG A 41 -47.26 -41.98 2.38
CA ARG A 41 -46.47 -41.30 1.33
C ARG A 41 -45.86 -42.30 0.36
N LEU A 42 -46.15 -42.15 -0.93
CA LEU A 42 -45.62 -42.92 -2.03
C LEU A 42 -44.82 -42.02 -2.96
N TYR A 43 -43.61 -42.41 -3.25
CA TYR A 43 -42.67 -41.67 -4.10
C TYR A 43 -42.56 -42.37 -5.46
N THR A 44 -42.66 -41.57 -6.51
CA THR A 44 -42.48 -42.01 -7.90
C THR A 44 -41.02 -41.94 -8.33
N GLU A 45 -40.71 -42.39 -9.55
CA GLU A 45 -39.36 -42.21 -10.12
C GLU A 45 -38.97 -40.74 -10.30
N ALA A 46 -39.92 -39.90 -10.66
CA ALA A 46 -39.72 -38.43 -10.74
C ALA A 46 -39.36 -37.86 -9.38
N ASP A 47 -39.99 -38.30 -8.29
CA ASP A 47 -39.65 -37.87 -6.93
C ASP A 47 -38.24 -38.31 -6.54
N LEU A 48 -37.79 -39.50 -6.95
CA LEU A 48 -36.42 -39.96 -6.70
C LEU A 48 -35.37 -39.13 -7.48
N LEU A 49 -35.66 -38.76 -8.73
CA LEU A 49 -34.78 -37.86 -9.50
C LEU A 49 -34.69 -36.49 -8.86
N ARG A 50 -35.82 -35.96 -8.40
CA ARG A 50 -35.82 -34.70 -7.64
C ARG A 50 -35.01 -34.80 -6.33
N LEU A 51 -35.15 -35.91 -5.62
CA LEU A 51 -34.34 -36.17 -4.42
C LEU A 51 -32.85 -36.21 -4.72
N LEU A 52 -32.46 -36.84 -5.84
CA LEU A 52 -31.06 -36.84 -6.28
C LEU A 52 -30.55 -35.44 -6.58
N GLN A 53 -31.36 -34.59 -7.24
CA GLN A 53 -31.01 -33.19 -7.47
C GLN A 53 -30.81 -32.45 -6.16
N ILE A 54 -31.71 -32.58 -5.17
CA ILE A 54 -31.59 -31.99 -3.84
C ILE A 54 -30.27 -32.44 -3.18
N GLN A 55 -29.97 -33.76 -3.22
CA GLN A 55 -28.73 -34.29 -2.63
C GLN A 55 -27.47 -33.73 -3.29
N ASN A 56 -27.44 -33.62 -4.62
CA ASN A 56 -26.32 -33.06 -5.35
C ASN A 56 -26.08 -31.57 -5.00
N LEU A 57 -27.14 -30.77 -4.95
CA LEU A 57 -27.04 -29.37 -4.57
C LEU A 57 -26.60 -29.21 -3.10
N LYS A 58 -27.10 -30.09 -2.22
CA LYS A 58 -26.65 -30.15 -0.82
C LYS A 58 -25.19 -30.54 -0.68
N ALA A 59 -24.70 -31.46 -1.50
CA ALA A 59 -23.30 -31.87 -1.52
C ALA A 59 -22.37 -30.74 -1.97
N LEU A 60 -22.88 -29.80 -2.75
CA LEU A 60 -22.17 -28.54 -3.09
C LEU A 60 -22.20 -27.50 -1.95
N GLY A 61 -22.84 -27.79 -0.84
CA GLY A 61 -22.90 -26.91 0.33
C GLY A 61 -24.08 -25.94 0.37
N LEU A 62 -24.99 -25.95 -0.62
CA LEU A 62 -26.13 -25.03 -0.64
C LEU A 62 -27.07 -25.28 0.54
N SER A 63 -27.64 -24.21 1.10
CA SER A 63 -28.70 -24.26 2.09
C SER A 63 -29.99 -24.85 1.48
N LEU A 64 -30.92 -25.30 2.32
CA LEU A 64 -32.21 -25.82 1.80
C LEU A 64 -33.05 -24.74 1.11
N ALA A 65 -32.92 -23.49 1.52
CA ALA A 65 -33.57 -22.34 0.89
C ALA A 65 -33.02 -22.09 -0.54
N GLU A 66 -31.70 -22.13 -0.71
CA GLU A 66 -31.04 -21.99 -2.01
C GLU A 66 -31.38 -23.17 -2.94
N VAL A 67 -31.44 -24.39 -2.38
CA VAL A 67 -31.88 -25.57 -3.12
C VAL A 67 -33.34 -25.40 -3.57
N ALA A 68 -34.24 -24.88 -2.71
CA ALA A 68 -35.63 -24.64 -3.06
C ALA A 68 -35.75 -23.63 -4.21
N ALA A 69 -35.01 -22.51 -4.11
CA ALA A 69 -34.99 -21.49 -5.16
C ALA A 69 -34.46 -22.06 -6.50
N ALA A 70 -33.35 -22.81 -6.46
CA ALA A 70 -32.77 -23.43 -7.64
C ALA A 70 -33.65 -24.45 -8.33
N LEU A 71 -34.49 -25.15 -7.57
CA LEU A 71 -35.40 -26.16 -8.10
C LEU A 71 -36.79 -25.62 -8.49
N ALA A 72 -37.15 -24.41 -8.06
CA ALA A 72 -38.44 -23.79 -8.35
C ALA A 72 -38.43 -22.96 -9.64
N ASP A 73 -37.29 -22.43 -10.05
CA ASP A 73 -37.13 -21.56 -11.21
C ASP A 73 -36.26 -22.25 -12.28
N PRO A 74 -36.88 -22.72 -13.40
CA PRO A 74 -36.14 -23.31 -14.51
C PRO A 74 -35.18 -22.33 -15.22
N ASP A 75 -35.46 -21.03 -15.11
CA ASP A 75 -34.67 -19.93 -15.74
C ASP A 75 -33.63 -19.38 -14.79
N LEU A 76 -33.52 -19.91 -13.56
CA LEU A 76 -32.49 -19.46 -12.61
C LEU A 76 -31.09 -19.68 -13.18
N ASP A 77 -30.30 -18.64 -13.27
CA ASP A 77 -28.88 -18.75 -13.63
C ASP A 77 -28.13 -19.56 -12.54
N ALA A 78 -28.03 -20.86 -12.75
CA ALA A 78 -27.30 -21.76 -11.87
C ALA A 78 -25.85 -21.33 -11.71
N GLY A 79 -25.26 -20.73 -12.76
CA GLY A 79 -23.91 -20.17 -12.70
C GLY A 79 -23.81 -18.98 -11.74
N ALA A 80 -24.80 -18.08 -11.73
CA ALA A 80 -24.83 -16.95 -10.78
C ALA A 80 -25.00 -17.43 -9.33
N THR A 81 -25.88 -18.40 -9.10
CA THR A 81 -26.09 -18.98 -7.76
C THR A 81 -24.81 -19.66 -7.23
N LEU A 82 -24.13 -20.44 -8.06
CA LEU A 82 -22.87 -21.09 -7.69
C LEU A 82 -21.74 -20.08 -7.45
N ARG A 83 -21.66 -19.02 -8.25
CA ARG A 83 -20.67 -17.93 -8.03
C ARG A 83 -20.94 -17.19 -6.73
N SER A 84 -22.20 -16.90 -6.40
CA SER A 84 -22.55 -16.27 -5.12
C SER A 84 -22.20 -17.16 -3.94
N HIS A 85 -22.47 -18.46 -4.04
CA HIS A 85 -22.11 -19.42 -2.99
C HIS A 85 -20.59 -19.58 -2.85
N LEU A 86 -19.86 -19.62 -3.97
CA LEU A 86 -18.40 -19.63 -3.97
C LEU A 86 -17.83 -18.40 -3.28
N GLY A 87 -18.34 -17.19 -3.60
CA GLY A 87 -17.93 -15.96 -2.93
C GLY A 87 -18.13 -16.00 -1.41
N HIS A 88 -19.26 -16.55 -0.96
CA HIS A 88 -19.53 -16.73 0.48
C HIS A 88 -18.55 -17.70 1.16
N LEU A 89 -18.21 -18.80 0.48
CA LEU A 89 -17.19 -19.74 0.97
C LEU A 89 -15.79 -19.12 1.01
N GLU A 90 -15.44 -18.35 0.00
CA GLU A 90 -14.16 -17.63 -0.04
C GLU A 90 -14.05 -16.61 1.10
N GLU A 91 -15.12 -15.86 1.40
CA GLU A 91 -15.20 -14.96 2.56
C GLU A 91 -15.05 -15.71 3.89
N GLN A 92 -15.71 -16.87 4.04
CA GLN A 92 -15.56 -17.70 5.24
C GLN A 92 -14.15 -18.25 5.39
N ILE A 93 -13.55 -18.76 4.32
CA ILE A 93 -12.17 -19.25 4.32
C ILE A 93 -11.22 -18.12 4.72
N ALA A 94 -11.38 -16.92 4.15
CA ALA A 94 -10.55 -15.77 4.51
C ALA A 94 -10.68 -15.40 5.98
N ALA A 95 -11.91 -15.40 6.53
CA ALA A 95 -12.15 -15.13 7.94
C ALA A 95 -11.52 -16.19 8.86
N GLU A 96 -11.62 -17.47 8.52
CA GLU A 96 -11.00 -18.55 9.28
C GLU A 96 -9.48 -18.55 9.18
N GLN A 97 -8.92 -18.21 8.02
CA GLN A 97 -7.47 -18.03 7.84
C GLN A 97 -6.95 -16.89 8.71
N GLN A 98 -7.67 -15.76 8.77
CA GLN A 98 -7.32 -14.65 9.66
C GLN A 98 -7.37 -15.06 11.14
N LEU A 99 -8.40 -15.83 11.53
CA LEU A 99 -8.50 -16.36 12.90
C LEU A 99 -7.36 -17.32 13.22
N ALA A 100 -7.05 -18.24 12.32
CA ALA A 100 -5.95 -19.19 12.48
C ALA A 100 -4.60 -18.48 12.62
N GLU A 101 -4.35 -17.44 11.81
CA GLU A 101 -3.14 -16.63 11.89
C GLU A 101 -3.06 -15.85 13.20
N ARG A 102 -4.20 -15.34 13.68
CA ARG A 102 -4.31 -14.69 15.00
C ARG A 102 -3.98 -15.67 16.13
N LEU A 103 -4.53 -16.89 16.08
CA LEU A 103 -4.25 -17.94 17.06
C LEU A 103 -2.79 -18.39 17.04
N ARG A 104 -2.18 -18.55 15.85
CA ARG A 104 -0.74 -18.90 15.73
C ARG A 104 0.13 -17.83 16.37
N ARG A 105 -0.16 -16.55 16.14
CA ARG A 105 0.59 -15.44 16.74
C ARG A 105 0.49 -15.43 18.27
N LEU A 106 -0.70 -15.70 18.80
CA LEU A 106 -0.93 -15.80 20.24
C LEU A 106 -0.22 -17.02 20.83
N ALA A 107 -0.24 -18.17 20.15
CA ALA A 107 0.41 -19.41 20.57
C ALA A 107 1.95 -19.35 20.47
N GLY A 108 2.52 -18.61 19.53
CA GLY A 108 3.97 -18.43 19.37
C GLY A 108 4.62 -17.56 20.44
N ALA A 109 3.80 -16.87 21.26
CA ALA A 109 4.26 -16.02 22.37
C ALA A 109 4.30 -16.82 23.69
N SER A 110 5.03 -17.91 23.73
CA SER A 110 5.03 -18.92 24.82
C SER A 110 5.51 -18.44 26.21
N GLU A 111 5.89 -17.17 26.35
CA GLU A 111 6.28 -16.57 27.64
C GLU A 111 5.28 -15.53 28.17
N ARG A 112 4.14 -15.31 27.48
CA ARG A 112 3.15 -14.31 27.88
C ARG A 112 2.17 -14.90 28.91
N SER A 113 1.84 -14.08 29.91
CA SER A 113 0.75 -14.39 30.85
C SER A 113 -0.61 -14.36 30.12
N TRP A 114 -1.64 -14.98 30.70
CA TRP A 114 -3.00 -14.86 30.17
C TRP A 114 -3.49 -13.40 30.13
N ASP A 115 -3.02 -12.56 31.04
CA ASP A 115 -3.37 -11.14 31.07
C ASP A 115 -2.81 -10.42 29.83
N ASP A 116 -1.56 -10.71 29.43
CA ASP A 116 -0.96 -10.16 28.20
C ASP A 116 -1.73 -10.59 26.94
N VAL A 117 -2.23 -11.83 26.92
CA VAL A 117 -3.04 -12.35 25.79
C VAL A 117 -4.41 -11.65 25.74
N LEU A 118 -5.06 -11.44 26.87
CA LEU A 118 -6.34 -10.75 26.94
C LEU A 118 -6.18 -9.27 26.55
N ASP A 119 -5.11 -8.63 26.97
CA ASP A 119 -4.80 -7.24 26.59
C ASP A 119 -4.54 -7.10 25.09
N ALA A 120 -3.82 -8.03 24.47
CA ALA A 120 -3.61 -8.05 23.02
C ALA A 120 -4.93 -8.25 22.25
N ILE A 121 -5.80 -9.16 22.71
CA ILE A 121 -7.14 -9.37 22.13
C ILE A 121 -7.97 -8.08 22.23
N ALA A 122 -7.99 -7.46 23.42
CA ALA A 122 -8.72 -6.23 23.66
C ALA A 122 -8.19 -5.06 22.80
N ALA A 123 -6.85 -4.94 22.67
CA ALA A 123 -6.22 -3.94 21.81
C ALA A 123 -6.61 -4.13 20.34
N THR A 124 -6.56 -5.36 19.84
CA THR A 124 -6.98 -5.66 18.44
C THR A 124 -8.45 -5.31 18.19
N GLY A 125 -9.34 -5.63 19.14
CA GLY A 125 -10.75 -5.25 19.04
C GLY A 125 -10.97 -3.74 19.03
N ARG A 126 -10.20 -2.98 19.83
CA ARG A 126 -10.25 -1.51 19.84
C ARG A 126 -9.66 -0.89 18.59
N LEU A 127 -8.61 -1.49 17.99
CA LEU A 127 -8.04 -1.04 16.71
C LEU A 127 -8.98 -1.29 15.52
N ALA A 128 -9.90 -2.23 15.62
CA ALA A 128 -10.94 -2.51 14.62
C ALA A 128 -12.30 -1.85 14.94
N HIS A 129 -12.37 -0.96 15.92
CA HIS A 129 -13.62 -0.33 16.35
C HIS A 129 -14.18 0.58 15.25
N SER A 130 -15.51 0.68 15.11
CA SER A 130 -16.17 1.53 14.11
C SER A 130 -15.89 3.02 14.31
N ASP A 131 -15.76 3.47 15.57
CA ASP A 131 -15.44 4.87 15.91
C ASP A 131 -13.94 5.14 15.73
N PRO A 132 -13.54 6.06 14.82
CA PRO A 132 -12.13 6.41 14.59
C PRO A 132 -11.45 6.99 15.83
N THR A 133 -12.20 7.65 16.74
CA THR A 133 -11.63 8.20 17.98
C THR A 133 -11.11 7.08 18.89
N VAL A 134 -11.80 5.95 18.95
CA VAL A 134 -11.37 4.77 19.73
C VAL A 134 -10.10 4.17 19.10
N ARG A 135 -10.08 4.01 17.77
CA ARG A 135 -8.92 3.50 17.04
C ARG A 135 -7.69 4.40 17.23
N LEU A 136 -7.87 5.71 17.09
CA LEU A 136 -6.82 6.73 17.28
C LEU A 136 -6.24 6.67 18.69
N ARG A 137 -7.09 6.64 19.73
CA ARG A 137 -6.65 6.54 21.12
C ARG A 137 -5.85 5.26 21.37
N THR A 138 -6.32 4.14 20.83
CA THR A 138 -5.64 2.84 20.97
C THR A 138 -4.28 2.85 20.28
N ALA A 139 -4.20 3.41 19.07
CA ALA A 139 -2.95 3.57 18.34
C ALA A 139 -1.94 4.47 19.10
N LEU A 140 -2.40 5.56 19.71
CA LEU A 140 -1.55 6.45 20.51
C LEU A 140 -0.97 5.77 21.75
N GLN A 141 -1.71 4.88 22.37
CA GLN A 141 -1.25 4.11 23.51
C GLN A 141 -0.23 3.04 23.13
N ALA A 142 0.07 2.88 21.84
CA ALA A 142 0.90 1.80 21.28
C ALA A 142 0.51 0.41 21.83
N SER A 143 -0.80 0.24 22.10
CA SER A 143 -1.35 -1.00 22.62
C SER A 143 -1.44 -2.03 21.50
N GLY A 144 -0.39 -2.81 21.30
CA GLY A 144 -0.33 -3.86 20.31
C GLY A 144 1.10 -4.18 19.88
N SER A 145 1.31 -5.39 19.38
CA SER A 145 2.58 -5.78 18.74
C SER A 145 2.72 -5.14 17.36
N THR A 146 3.93 -5.03 16.85
CA THR A 146 4.19 -4.53 15.49
C THR A 146 3.31 -5.19 14.41
N PRO A 147 3.11 -6.53 14.39
CA PRO A 147 2.20 -7.15 13.42
C PRO A 147 0.75 -6.73 13.54
N GLU A 148 0.26 -6.49 14.77
CA GLU A 148 -1.13 -6.05 15.01
C GLU A 148 -1.35 -4.62 14.54
N LEU A 149 -0.41 -3.72 14.84
CA LEU A 149 -0.44 -2.34 14.38
C LEU A 149 -0.31 -2.24 12.84
N LEU A 150 0.53 -3.10 12.22
CA LEU A 150 0.64 -3.17 10.75
C LEU A 150 -0.64 -3.70 10.09
N ASN A 151 -1.33 -4.66 10.72
CA ASN A 151 -2.61 -5.14 10.21
C ASN A 151 -3.69 -4.05 10.33
N ALA A 152 -3.70 -3.32 11.45
CA ALA A 152 -4.60 -2.18 11.62
C ALA A 152 -4.32 -1.10 10.57
N LEU A 153 -3.04 -0.78 10.30
CA LEU A 153 -2.64 0.17 9.27
C LEU A 153 -3.10 -0.26 7.87
N ALA A 154 -2.99 -1.56 7.55
CA ALA A 154 -3.38 -2.10 6.24
C ALA A 154 -4.90 -2.01 5.97
N SER A 155 -5.73 -2.02 7.01
CA SER A 155 -7.19 -1.94 6.92
C SER A 155 -7.75 -0.55 7.24
N GLU A 156 -6.92 0.41 7.65
CA GLU A 156 -7.36 1.74 8.07
C GLU A 156 -7.62 2.65 6.87
N HIS A 157 -8.74 3.37 6.89
CA HIS A 157 -9.13 4.31 5.84
C HIS A 157 -9.10 5.78 6.30
N ASP A 158 -9.12 6.02 7.61
CA ASP A 158 -9.06 7.38 8.16
C ASP A 158 -7.61 7.89 8.17
N PRO A 159 -7.29 8.99 7.44
CA PRO A 159 -5.92 9.49 7.33
C PRO A 159 -5.30 9.90 8.67
N ALA A 160 -6.10 10.38 9.63
CA ALA A 160 -5.60 10.77 10.94
C ALA A 160 -5.20 9.55 11.77
N VAL A 161 -5.98 8.48 11.71
CA VAL A 161 -5.65 7.21 12.36
C VAL A 161 -4.44 6.54 11.70
N GLN A 162 -4.35 6.58 10.35
CA GLN A 162 -3.17 6.10 9.61
C GLN A 162 -1.89 6.79 10.07
N GLU A 163 -1.91 8.14 10.21
CA GLU A 163 -0.73 8.88 10.64
C GLU A 163 -0.29 8.51 12.06
N VAL A 164 -1.26 8.33 12.97
CA VAL A 164 -0.97 7.91 14.34
C VAL A 164 -0.43 6.48 14.40
N LEU A 165 -0.99 5.56 13.59
CA LEU A 165 -0.48 4.19 13.49
C LEU A 165 0.96 4.16 12.95
N ILE A 166 1.25 4.94 11.91
CA ILE A 166 2.60 5.08 11.35
C ILE A 166 3.56 5.63 12.42
N TRP A 167 3.14 6.66 13.17
CA TRP A 167 3.96 7.23 14.24
C TRP A 167 4.22 6.23 15.37
N SER A 168 3.21 5.47 15.78
CA SER A 168 3.32 4.44 16.82
C SER A 168 4.18 3.27 16.37
N LEU A 169 4.02 2.82 15.13
CA LEU A 169 4.86 1.79 14.51
C LEU A 169 6.31 2.22 14.39
N ALA A 170 6.58 3.45 13.94
CA ALA A 170 7.95 3.94 13.79
C ALA A 170 8.78 3.94 15.10
N ARG A 171 8.13 3.81 16.25
CA ARG A 171 8.77 3.68 17.57
C ARG A 171 9.06 2.23 17.96
N GLN A 172 8.52 1.26 17.23
CA GLN A 172 8.77 -0.16 17.49
C GLN A 172 10.16 -0.55 16.93
N PRO A 173 10.94 -1.35 17.66
CA PRO A 173 12.31 -1.68 17.26
C PRO A 173 12.38 -2.53 15.98
N ASP A 174 11.33 -3.28 15.68
CA ASP A 174 11.22 -4.19 14.54
C ASP A 174 10.39 -3.60 13.37
N ALA A 175 9.97 -2.34 13.46
CA ALA A 175 9.07 -1.70 12.50
C ALA A 175 9.59 -1.75 11.06
N THR A 176 10.87 -1.41 10.85
CA THR A 176 11.49 -1.42 9.53
C THR A 176 11.47 -2.82 8.93
N THR A 177 11.95 -3.81 9.68
CA THR A 177 12.00 -5.21 9.22
C THR A 177 10.61 -5.75 8.89
N ALA A 178 9.62 -5.46 9.75
CA ALA A 178 8.25 -5.90 9.56
C ALA A 178 7.57 -5.18 8.37
N ALA A 179 7.87 -3.91 8.13
CA ALA A 179 7.37 -3.16 6.98
C ALA A 179 7.97 -3.68 5.66
N LEU A 180 9.28 -3.91 5.64
CA LEU A 180 10.00 -4.46 4.48
C LEU A 180 9.49 -5.84 4.08
N ALA A 181 9.22 -6.72 5.06
CA ALA A 181 8.69 -8.06 4.81
C ALA A 181 7.31 -8.09 4.12
N ARG A 182 6.57 -6.97 4.12
CA ARG A 182 5.25 -6.85 3.49
C ARG A 182 5.25 -6.04 2.20
N LEU A 183 6.37 -5.42 1.85
CA LEU A 183 6.43 -4.43 0.79
C LEU A 183 6.17 -5.01 -0.59
N ASP A 184 6.73 -6.21 -0.87
CA ASP A 184 6.66 -6.86 -2.18
C ASP A 184 5.24 -7.36 -2.52
N ASP A 185 4.50 -7.85 -1.50
CA ASP A 185 3.15 -8.39 -1.66
C ASP A 185 2.05 -7.33 -1.48
N ALA A 186 2.41 -6.08 -1.15
CA ALA A 186 1.47 -5.02 -0.85
C ALA A 186 0.82 -4.42 -2.11
N GLY A 187 -0.49 -4.20 -2.06
CA GLY A 187 -1.17 -3.35 -3.04
C GLY A 187 -0.68 -1.88 -2.96
N PRO A 188 -0.96 -1.04 -3.97
CA PRO A 188 -0.40 0.31 -4.08
C PRO A 188 -0.68 1.20 -2.87
N ASP A 189 -1.88 1.14 -2.30
CA ASP A 189 -2.24 1.94 -1.11
C ASP A 189 -1.44 1.52 0.12
N LEU A 190 -1.29 0.22 0.35
CA LEU A 190 -0.49 -0.29 1.46
C LEU A 190 1.00 0.02 1.25
N ARG A 191 1.53 -0.10 0.00
CA ARG A 191 2.91 0.29 -0.29
C ARG A 191 3.18 1.75 0.06
N CYS A 192 2.26 2.67 -0.26
CA CYS A 192 2.36 4.07 0.14
C CYS A 192 2.49 4.23 1.66
N LEU A 193 1.67 3.51 2.44
CA LEU A 193 1.70 3.58 3.90
C LEU A 193 2.99 2.97 4.48
N LEU A 194 3.45 1.84 3.92
CA LEU A 194 4.70 1.19 4.34
C LEU A 194 5.93 2.05 4.03
N VAL A 195 5.99 2.67 2.85
CA VAL A 195 7.07 3.60 2.49
C VAL A 195 7.09 4.82 3.43
N ARG A 196 5.92 5.36 3.79
CA ARG A 196 5.82 6.45 4.80
C ARG A 196 6.33 6.00 6.17
N LEU A 197 5.98 4.78 6.59
CA LEU A 197 6.47 4.18 7.84
C LEU A 197 8.00 4.04 7.81
N ILE A 198 8.56 3.46 6.75
CA ILE A 198 10.00 3.28 6.57
C ILE A 198 10.72 4.64 6.60
N GLY A 199 10.17 5.66 5.93
CA GLY A 199 10.71 7.02 5.97
C GLY A 199 10.72 7.63 7.38
N LYS A 200 9.73 7.32 8.22
CA LYS A 200 9.67 7.78 9.63
C LYS A 200 10.70 7.08 10.51
N THR A 201 11.04 5.83 10.27
CA THR A 201 12.08 5.10 11.05
C THR A 201 13.48 5.62 10.77
N ARG A 202 13.71 6.20 9.58
CA ARG A 202 15.02 6.71 9.13
C ARG A 202 16.14 5.67 9.19
N ASP A 203 15.80 4.40 9.03
CA ASP A 203 16.78 3.31 9.07
C ASP A 203 17.54 3.21 7.74
N PRO A 204 18.88 3.41 7.74
CA PRO A 204 19.68 3.29 6.51
C PRO A 204 19.64 1.90 5.87
N ALA A 205 19.34 0.85 6.64
CA ALA A 205 19.23 -0.52 6.12
C ALA A 205 18.06 -0.68 5.14
N SER A 206 17.08 0.24 5.13
CA SER A 206 15.96 0.23 4.21
C SER A 206 16.28 0.78 2.80
N VAL A 207 17.40 1.47 2.63
CA VAL A 207 17.76 2.11 1.34
C VAL A 207 17.73 1.16 0.14
N PRO A 208 18.31 -0.06 0.21
CA PRO A 208 18.27 -1.01 -0.92
C PRO A 208 16.85 -1.39 -1.35
N ALA A 209 15.90 -1.42 -0.43
CA ALA A 209 14.50 -1.73 -0.73
C ALA A 209 13.72 -0.51 -1.26
N LEU A 210 14.11 0.72 -0.90
CA LEU A 210 13.46 1.95 -1.37
C LEU A 210 13.90 2.34 -2.79
N LEU A 211 15.13 2.02 -3.20
CA LEU A 211 15.65 2.40 -4.52
C LEU A 211 14.82 1.86 -5.70
N PRO A 212 14.40 0.58 -5.74
CA PRO A 212 13.53 0.08 -6.82
C PRO A 212 12.18 0.79 -6.88
N LEU A 213 11.66 1.29 -5.76
CA LEU A 213 10.36 1.97 -5.68
C LEU A 213 10.38 3.38 -6.29
N LEU A 214 11.54 3.91 -6.64
CA LEU A 214 11.66 5.13 -7.44
C LEU A 214 11.16 4.94 -8.90
N ALA A 215 10.95 3.69 -9.33
CA ALA A 215 10.34 3.31 -10.60
C ALA A 215 9.00 2.57 -10.41
N ASP A 216 8.34 2.72 -9.25
CA ASP A 216 7.03 2.10 -9.01
C ASP A 216 5.98 2.66 -9.99
N PRO A 217 5.07 1.82 -10.50
CA PRO A 217 4.00 2.28 -11.40
C PRO A 217 3.00 3.23 -10.73
N GLU A 218 2.92 3.26 -9.41
CA GLU A 218 2.08 4.20 -8.66
C GLU A 218 2.88 5.46 -8.26
N PRO A 219 2.56 6.65 -8.82
CA PRO A 219 3.32 7.89 -8.56
C PRO A 219 3.40 8.26 -7.05
N ARG A 220 2.36 7.94 -6.27
CA ARG A 220 2.37 8.21 -4.82
C ARG A 220 3.44 7.40 -4.08
N VAL A 221 3.76 6.19 -4.55
CA VAL A 221 4.85 5.37 -4.01
C VAL A 221 6.19 5.97 -4.36
N VAL A 222 6.36 6.46 -5.60
CA VAL A 222 7.59 7.17 -6.03
C VAL A 222 7.86 8.39 -5.15
N VAL A 223 6.87 9.28 -5.01
CA VAL A 223 6.97 10.48 -4.14
C VAL A 223 7.25 10.11 -2.69
N GLY A 224 6.58 9.09 -2.18
CA GLY A 224 6.82 8.57 -0.83
C GLY A 224 8.26 8.08 -0.65
N SER A 225 8.81 7.37 -1.64
CA SER A 225 10.18 6.84 -1.63
C SER A 225 11.22 7.95 -1.70
N VAL A 226 10.98 8.99 -2.53
CA VAL A 226 11.82 10.19 -2.57
C VAL A 226 11.89 10.85 -1.19
N ARG A 227 10.74 11.08 -0.54
CA ARG A 227 10.67 11.66 0.81
C ARG A 227 11.33 10.78 1.88
N ALA A 228 11.14 9.46 1.78
CA ALA A 228 11.78 8.51 2.70
C ALA A 228 13.31 8.58 2.57
N LEU A 229 13.83 8.53 1.34
CA LEU A 229 15.27 8.66 1.06
C LEU A 229 15.83 10.02 1.48
N ALA A 230 15.08 11.11 1.34
CA ALA A 230 15.43 12.41 1.84
C ALA A 230 15.60 12.42 3.37
N GLY A 231 14.64 11.80 4.08
CA GLY A 231 14.67 11.69 5.53
C GLY A 231 15.84 10.85 6.08
N ILE A 232 16.28 9.84 5.30
CA ILE A 232 17.44 8.98 5.62
C ILE A 232 18.75 9.69 5.29
N GLY A 233 18.78 10.49 4.21
CA GLY A 233 19.98 11.18 3.74
C GLY A 233 21.05 10.22 3.19
N ALA A 234 20.64 9.12 2.54
CA ALA A 234 21.54 8.06 2.11
C ALA A 234 22.37 8.46 0.88
N PRO A 235 23.72 8.52 0.95
CA PRO A 235 24.56 8.86 -0.19
C PRO A 235 24.38 7.94 -1.41
N ALA A 236 24.12 6.67 -1.18
CA ALA A 236 23.90 5.67 -2.24
C ALA A 236 22.67 5.97 -3.14
N ALA A 237 21.72 6.79 -2.66
CA ALA A 237 20.52 7.17 -3.41
C ALA A 237 20.78 8.31 -4.42
N ALA A 238 21.88 9.04 -4.32
CA ALA A 238 22.16 10.22 -5.12
C ALA A 238 21.99 10.01 -6.64
N PRO A 239 22.57 8.98 -7.29
CA PRO A 239 22.43 8.80 -8.72
C PRO A 239 20.97 8.55 -9.16
N ALA A 240 20.24 7.74 -8.38
CA ALA A 240 18.84 7.39 -8.67
C ALA A 240 17.91 8.59 -8.49
N LEU A 241 18.10 9.39 -7.45
CA LEU A 241 17.33 10.62 -7.22
C LEU A 241 17.61 11.68 -8.28
N VAL A 242 18.87 11.86 -8.66
CA VAL A 242 19.25 12.82 -9.75
C VAL A 242 18.66 12.38 -11.09
N ALA A 243 18.55 11.08 -11.36
CA ALA A 243 17.93 10.58 -12.59
C ALA A 243 16.44 10.92 -12.70
N LEU A 244 15.77 11.25 -11.60
CA LEU A 244 14.36 11.69 -11.57
C LEU A 244 14.18 13.19 -11.86
N LEU A 245 15.24 13.99 -12.00
CA LEU A 245 15.11 15.41 -12.31
C LEU A 245 14.35 15.62 -13.61
N GLY A 246 13.29 16.42 -13.55
CA GLY A 246 12.38 16.66 -14.66
C GLY A 246 11.23 15.64 -14.78
N ASN A 247 11.08 14.69 -13.84
CA ASN A 247 9.91 13.82 -13.80
C ASN A 247 8.69 14.63 -13.31
N PRO A 248 7.61 14.74 -14.13
CA PRO A 248 6.43 15.54 -13.78
C PRO A 248 5.61 14.96 -12.63
N ASP A 249 5.76 13.67 -12.32
CA ASP A 249 5.01 12.98 -11.26
C ASP A 249 5.62 13.23 -9.87
N VAL A 250 6.82 13.79 -9.79
CA VAL A 250 7.53 14.07 -8.53
C VAL A 250 7.62 15.57 -8.30
N PRO A 251 7.10 16.11 -7.20
CA PRO A 251 7.27 17.53 -6.87
C PRO A 251 8.76 17.91 -6.80
N GLU A 252 9.14 18.93 -7.56
CA GLU A 252 10.52 19.36 -7.68
C GLU A 252 11.16 19.69 -6.32
N ALA A 253 10.40 20.32 -5.41
CA ALA A 253 10.87 20.64 -4.08
C ALA A 253 11.24 19.38 -3.27
N ASP A 254 10.41 18.33 -3.31
CA ASP A 254 10.71 17.07 -2.62
C ASP A 254 11.97 16.42 -3.18
N LEU A 255 12.16 16.49 -4.50
CA LEU A 255 13.30 15.90 -5.18
C LEU A 255 14.59 16.68 -4.89
N LEU A 256 14.54 18.01 -4.91
CA LEU A 256 15.66 18.87 -4.52
C LEU A 256 16.11 18.60 -3.08
N ASP A 257 15.16 18.54 -2.15
CA ASP A 257 15.46 18.23 -0.75
C ASP A 257 16.09 16.84 -0.60
N ALA A 258 15.57 15.83 -1.34
CA ALA A 258 16.12 14.48 -1.33
C ALA A 258 17.55 14.43 -1.87
N VAL A 259 17.80 15.07 -3.01
CA VAL A 259 19.14 15.11 -3.61
C VAL A 259 20.13 15.83 -2.71
N VAL A 260 19.75 16.99 -2.16
CA VAL A 260 20.60 17.76 -1.23
C VAL A 260 20.91 16.97 0.04
N ALA A 261 19.96 16.18 0.55
CA ALA A 261 20.16 15.33 1.72
C ALA A 261 21.24 14.24 1.52
N THR A 262 21.54 13.83 0.28
CA THR A 262 22.60 12.86 -0.01
C THR A 262 24.03 13.46 0.09
N GLY A 263 24.13 14.79 0.24
CA GLY A 263 25.40 15.47 0.46
C GLY A 263 26.36 15.44 -0.72
N THR A 264 27.62 15.22 -0.45
CA THR A 264 28.69 15.24 -1.48
C THR A 264 28.54 14.17 -2.56
N ALA A 265 27.81 13.09 -2.29
CA ALA A 265 27.55 12.03 -3.25
C ALA A 265 26.72 12.50 -4.46
N ALA A 266 25.94 13.61 -4.29
CA ALA A 266 25.17 14.20 -5.39
C ALA A 266 26.01 15.01 -6.39
N ILE A 267 27.24 15.40 -6.05
CA ILE A 267 28.01 16.38 -6.84
C ILE A 267 28.24 15.89 -8.27
N GLU A 268 28.79 14.69 -8.46
CA GLU A 268 29.07 14.19 -9.81
C GLU A 268 27.80 13.83 -10.59
N PRO A 269 26.79 13.16 -10.03
CA PRO A 269 25.51 13.00 -10.70
C PRO A 269 24.87 14.32 -11.14
N LEU A 270 24.87 15.35 -10.28
CA LEU A 270 24.36 16.68 -10.60
C LEU A 270 25.21 17.40 -11.67
N ALA A 271 26.55 17.26 -11.61
CA ALA A 271 27.43 17.83 -12.62
C ALA A 271 27.13 17.25 -14.03
N ILE A 272 26.82 15.96 -14.11
CA ILE A 272 26.37 15.29 -15.35
C ILE A 272 24.99 15.81 -15.75
N ALA A 273 24.01 15.85 -14.85
CA ALA A 273 22.66 16.32 -15.12
C ALA A 273 22.64 17.80 -15.57
N ALA A 274 23.56 18.64 -15.07
CA ALA A 274 23.74 20.01 -15.50
C ALA A 274 24.23 20.14 -16.95
N THR A 275 24.55 19.04 -17.65
CA THR A 275 24.89 19.00 -19.08
C THR A 275 23.82 18.32 -19.93
N SER A 276 22.68 17.95 -19.35
CA SER A 276 21.57 17.27 -20.05
C SER A 276 21.00 18.12 -21.18
N THR A 277 20.27 17.51 -22.11
CA THR A 277 19.65 18.20 -23.26
C THR A 277 18.51 19.13 -22.83
N GLY A 278 17.76 18.77 -21.78
CA GLY A 278 16.62 19.53 -21.28
C GLY A 278 17.06 20.74 -20.44
N PRO A 279 16.70 21.99 -20.80
CA PRO A 279 17.11 23.15 -20.03
C PRO A 279 16.57 23.17 -18.61
N GLY A 280 15.33 22.72 -18.38
CA GLY A 280 14.75 22.62 -17.03
C GLY A 280 15.56 21.69 -16.12
N VAL A 281 15.96 20.51 -16.61
CA VAL A 281 16.82 19.57 -15.83
C VAL A 281 18.17 20.21 -15.51
N ARG A 282 18.77 20.93 -16.47
CA ARG A 282 20.02 21.64 -16.22
C ARG A 282 19.88 22.74 -15.16
N ALA A 283 18.77 23.49 -15.20
CA ALA A 283 18.50 24.54 -14.22
C ALA A 283 18.34 23.98 -12.82
N VAL A 284 17.50 22.94 -12.65
CA VAL A 284 17.29 22.28 -11.35
C VAL A 284 18.57 21.61 -10.83
N ALA A 285 19.35 20.95 -11.70
CA ALA A 285 20.64 20.38 -11.29
C ALA A 285 21.64 21.46 -10.84
N THR A 286 21.63 22.62 -11.52
CA THR A 286 22.47 23.78 -11.18
C THR A 286 22.05 24.38 -9.83
N GLU A 287 20.75 24.52 -9.58
CA GLU A 287 20.20 24.96 -8.30
C GLU A 287 20.55 23.99 -7.17
N ALA A 288 20.37 22.68 -7.38
CA ALA A 288 20.71 21.65 -6.40
C ALA A 288 22.19 21.72 -6.01
N LEU A 289 23.12 21.91 -6.95
CA LEU A 289 24.54 22.12 -6.68
C LEU A 289 24.79 23.34 -5.78
N GLY A 290 24.04 24.43 -5.98
CA GLY A 290 24.11 25.63 -5.15
C GLY A 290 23.69 25.35 -3.70
N ARG A 291 22.63 24.57 -3.51
CA ARG A 291 22.06 24.23 -2.20
C ARG A 291 22.90 23.25 -1.37
N LEU A 292 23.84 22.51 -2.00
CA LEU A 292 24.70 21.57 -1.26
C LEU A 292 25.57 22.32 -0.24
N ARG A 293 25.47 21.92 1.02
CA ARG A 293 26.24 22.50 2.12
C ARG A 293 27.67 21.94 2.15
N VAL A 294 28.50 22.41 1.24
CA VAL A 294 29.90 22.00 1.09
C VAL A 294 30.80 23.24 1.20
N ASP A 295 31.85 23.13 2.00
CA ASP A 295 32.81 24.23 2.16
C ASP A 295 33.48 24.52 0.81
N SER A 296 33.44 25.82 0.42
CA SER A 296 33.99 26.32 -0.84
C SER A 296 35.51 26.16 -0.95
N SER A 297 36.23 25.98 0.15
CA SER A 297 37.66 25.77 0.20
C SER A 297 38.10 24.33 -0.09
N THR A 298 37.15 23.37 -0.07
CA THR A 298 37.43 21.94 -0.32
C THR A 298 37.47 21.64 -1.82
N GLU A 299 38.03 20.47 -2.18
CA GLU A 299 37.98 19.96 -3.54
C GLU A 299 36.54 19.88 -4.08
N HIS A 300 35.61 19.37 -3.28
CA HIS A 300 34.19 19.30 -3.61
C HIS A 300 33.60 20.72 -3.83
N GLY A 301 33.93 21.69 -3.01
CA GLY A 301 33.51 23.09 -3.18
C GLY A 301 34.10 23.71 -4.46
N GLY A 302 35.35 23.41 -4.78
CA GLY A 302 35.99 23.77 -6.04
C GLY A 302 35.30 23.14 -7.26
N ARG A 303 34.94 21.87 -7.18
CA ARG A 303 34.18 21.16 -8.23
C ARG A 303 32.83 21.82 -8.49
N ILE A 304 32.05 22.06 -7.46
CA ILE A 304 30.76 22.76 -7.56
C ILE A 304 30.94 24.12 -8.23
N ARG A 305 31.88 24.93 -7.78
CA ARG A 305 32.18 26.28 -8.33
C ARG A 305 32.48 26.16 -9.83
N THR A 306 33.32 25.23 -10.23
CA THR A 306 33.67 25.00 -11.64
C THR A 306 32.44 24.74 -12.50
N VAL A 307 31.54 23.84 -12.05
CA VAL A 307 30.31 23.53 -12.78
C VAL A 307 29.40 24.75 -12.87
N LEU A 308 29.16 25.44 -11.75
CA LEU A 308 28.31 26.63 -11.71
C LEU A 308 28.86 27.77 -12.61
N THR A 309 30.17 27.99 -12.63
CA THR A 309 30.78 29.00 -13.51
C THR A 309 30.61 28.63 -14.99
N GLN A 310 30.72 27.36 -15.37
CA GLN A 310 30.43 26.89 -16.72
C GLN A 310 28.97 27.13 -17.11
N ARG A 311 28.02 27.01 -16.20
CA ARG A 311 26.59 27.24 -16.46
C ARG A 311 26.24 28.73 -16.64
N LEU A 312 27.08 29.68 -16.27
CA LEU A 312 26.87 31.09 -16.60
C LEU A 312 26.88 31.35 -18.12
N ALA A 313 27.48 30.47 -18.92
CA ALA A 313 27.51 30.55 -20.37
C ALA A 313 26.46 29.63 -21.04
N ASP A 314 25.49 29.09 -20.27
CA ASP A 314 24.47 28.21 -20.86
C ASP A 314 23.56 28.97 -21.86
N SER A 315 23.08 28.27 -22.85
CA SER A 315 22.16 28.84 -23.86
C SER A 315 20.81 29.27 -23.26
N ALA A 316 20.32 28.57 -22.24
CA ALA A 316 19.06 28.85 -21.57
C ALA A 316 19.25 29.88 -20.45
N ALA A 317 18.44 30.94 -20.45
CA ALA A 317 18.50 32.00 -19.43
C ALA A 317 18.23 31.48 -18.01
N GLU A 318 17.30 30.54 -17.87
CA GLU A 318 16.95 29.94 -16.57
C GLU A 318 18.15 29.22 -15.93
N VAL A 319 18.97 28.53 -16.73
CA VAL A 319 20.18 27.86 -16.25
C VAL A 319 21.23 28.90 -15.80
N ARG A 320 21.41 29.98 -16.57
CA ARG A 320 22.33 31.05 -16.23
C ARG A 320 21.90 31.74 -14.95
N ILE A 321 20.60 32.01 -14.77
CA ILE A 321 20.04 32.62 -13.56
C ILE A 321 20.28 31.71 -12.35
N ALA A 322 19.97 30.41 -12.46
CA ALA A 322 20.24 29.44 -11.40
C ALA A 322 21.71 29.37 -11.02
N ALA A 323 22.63 29.46 -12.00
CA ALA A 323 24.05 29.45 -11.78
C ALA A 323 24.52 30.72 -11.03
N LEU A 324 24.04 31.90 -11.41
CA LEU A 324 24.41 33.16 -10.74
C LEU A 324 23.86 33.23 -9.32
N LEU A 325 22.63 32.78 -9.08
CA LEU A 325 22.05 32.65 -7.72
C LEU A 325 22.89 31.73 -6.85
N ALA A 326 23.16 30.52 -7.33
CA ALA A 326 23.96 29.54 -6.61
C ALA A 326 25.39 30.05 -6.27
N LEU A 327 26.02 30.74 -7.21
CA LEU A 327 27.33 31.35 -7.00
C LEU A 327 27.25 32.50 -5.99
N GLY A 328 26.21 33.34 -6.06
CA GLY A 328 26.00 34.45 -5.11
C GLY A 328 25.86 33.96 -3.66
N GLU A 329 25.06 32.89 -3.43
CA GLU A 329 24.89 32.28 -2.11
C GLU A 329 26.20 31.67 -1.57
N ARG A 330 27.09 31.24 -2.43
CA ARG A 330 28.39 30.65 -2.07
C ARG A 330 29.54 31.65 -1.98
N GLY A 331 29.26 32.95 -2.11
CA GLY A 331 30.24 33.99 -1.97
C GLY A 331 31.16 34.10 -3.17
N VAL A 332 30.59 34.19 -4.38
CA VAL A 332 31.34 34.40 -5.62
C VAL A 332 32.05 35.76 -5.60
N ASP A 333 33.17 35.83 -6.32
CA ASP A 333 33.95 37.04 -6.48
C ASP A 333 33.21 38.13 -7.27
N ARG A 334 33.45 39.39 -6.86
CA ARG A 334 32.82 40.57 -7.46
C ARG A 334 33.00 40.69 -9.00
N PRO A 335 34.18 40.40 -9.58
CA PRO A 335 34.36 40.43 -11.02
C PRO A 335 33.40 39.50 -11.80
N THR A 336 33.10 38.31 -11.26
CA THR A 336 32.14 37.35 -11.89
C THR A 336 30.72 37.94 -11.89
N ILE A 337 30.29 38.62 -10.82
CA ILE A 337 28.99 39.28 -10.75
C ILE A 337 28.94 40.49 -11.71
N GLU A 338 30.01 41.30 -11.79
CA GLU A 338 30.12 42.45 -12.70
C GLU A 338 30.07 42.00 -14.18
N ALA A 339 30.71 40.90 -14.54
CA ALA A 339 30.63 40.33 -15.88
C ALA A 339 29.18 39.93 -16.26
N ALA A 340 28.38 39.46 -15.32
CA ALA A 340 26.99 39.11 -15.48
C ALA A 340 26.06 40.30 -15.80
N LEU A 341 26.51 41.56 -15.55
CA LEU A 341 25.75 42.76 -15.95
C LEU A 341 25.60 42.90 -17.44
N GLY A 342 26.50 42.31 -18.24
CA GLY A 342 26.45 42.30 -19.71
C GLY A 342 25.35 41.41 -20.29
N ASP A 343 24.78 40.51 -19.52
CA ASP A 343 23.68 39.63 -19.95
C ASP A 343 22.34 40.24 -19.51
N PRO A 344 21.42 40.56 -20.44
CA PRO A 344 20.11 41.10 -20.10
C PRO A 344 19.28 40.23 -19.09
N ALA A 345 19.45 38.93 -19.13
CA ALA A 345 18.71 38.00 -18.24
C ALA A 345 19.34 38.01 -16.81
N LEU A 346 20.62 38.22 -16.68
CA LEU A 346 21.36 38.20 -15.41
C LEU A 346 21.49 39.58 -14.77
N ALA A 347 21.44 40.65 -15.55
CA ALA A 347 21.71 42.04 -15.09
C ALA A 347 20.85 42.47 -13.86
N PRO A 348 19.55 42.18 -13.76
CA PRO A 348 18.77 42.51 -12.58
C PRO A 348 19.28 41.83 -11.31
N LEU A 349 19.61 40.53 -11.42
CA LEU A 349 20.13 39.74 -10.31
C LEU A 349 21.57 40.18 -9.92
N ALA A 350 22.43 40.43 -10.92
CA ALA A 350 23.79 40.91 -10.69
C ALA A 350 23.81 42.24 -9.96
N ARG A 351 22.93 43.20 -10.32
CA ARG A 351 22.79 44.48 -9.58
C ARG A 351 22.39 44.24 -8.15
N ARG A 352 21.41 43.36 -7.87
CA ARG A 352 20.99 43.06 -6.52
C ARG A 352 22.10 42.37 -5.68
N LEU A 353 22.93 41.53 -6.29
CA LEU A 353 24.06 40.91 -5.59
C LEU A 353 25.21 41.87 -5.34
N LEU A 354 25.39 42.90 -6.17
CA LEU A 354 26.41 43.94 -5.97
C LEU A 354 26.00 44.98 -4.95
N ASP A 355 24.71 45.28 -4.84
CA ASP A 355 24.16 46.25 -3.89
C ASP A 355 22.94 45.64 -3.16
N PRO A 356 23.18 44.91 -2.04
CA PRO A 356 22.11 44.23 -1.29
C PRO A 356 21.14 45.20 -0.60
N HIS A 357 21.41 46.52 -0.61
CA HIS A 357 20.57 47.56 -0.01
C HIS A 357 19.57 48.20 -1.00
N VAL A 358 19.61 47.84 -2.28
CA VAL A 358 18.60 48.26 -3.28
C VAL A 358 17.49 47.24 -3.32
N THR A 359 16.41 47.46 -2.58
CA THR A 359 15.12 46.76 -2.62
C THR A 359 14.22 47.34 -3.70
#